data_68d5c4a247e322afabb695e4502fe4ca
#
_entry.id   68d5c4a247e322afabb695e4502fe4ca
#
_cell.length_a   1.000
_cell.length_b   1.000
_cell.length_c   1.000
_cell.angle_alpha   90.00
_cell.angle_beta   90.00
_cell.angle_gamma   90.00
#
_symmetry.space_group_name_H-M   'P 1'
#
loop_
_entity.id
_entity.type
_entity.pdbx_description
1 polymer ?
#
loop_
_entity_poly.entity_id
_entity_poly.type
_entity_poly.pdbx_seq_one_letter_code
_entity_poly.pdbx_strand_id
1 'polypeptide(L)'
;MVKKWMKRLHNGMKFSWRDTGMTVLILLCAVGLSFILETYDTNRSFASMIFVLAVFMVARTTEGYFYDIVASVCSVLLVNYLFTYPYYAFNFTISGYPVAIMSMLLVSITTSGLTSQAKRSMEVRVEAEREKTRSNLLRAVSHDLRTPLTGILGASSAILENDDTISKEDRLGLLQDINDDAQWLIRMVENLLTITRIDEQSGARVAKKPEAGEEILEATIAKFRKQQPDWKIIVQVPEEFLMIPMDAILIQQVLMNLLENVVQHGTGADRMWVTLQREGDNGVFSVRDNGCGVDPALLPRIFQGNLTENYGRDGDRKRNMGIGLSVCYTIVRAHGGSMQAENLPGGGAEFRVSLPLEEEQK
;
A
#
# COMPACT_ATOMS: atom_id res chain seq x y z
N MET A 1 18.06 3.72 36.24
CA MET A 1 18.57 4.11 34.95
C MET A 1 19.43 3.02 34.27
N VAL A 2 20.41 2.44 34.94
CA VAL A 2 21.36 1.42 34.43
C VAL A 2 20.66 0.14 33.92
N LYS A 3 19.67 -0.42 34.64
CA LYS A 3 18.91 -1.60 34.17
C LYS A 3 18.10 -1.40 32.87
N LYS A 4 17.61 -0.18 32.66
CA LYS A 4 16.87 0.16 31.44
C LYS A 4 17.81 0.34 30.23
N TRP A 5 19.06 0.75 30.51
CA TRP A 5 20.13 0.89 29.52
C TRP A 5 20.70 -0.48 29.12
N MET A 6 20.94 -1.39 30.09
CA MET A 6 21.37 -2.77 29.83
C MET A 6 20.33 -3.58 29.05
N LYS A 7 19.02 -3.41 29.31
CA LYS A 7 17.95 -4.06 28.51
C LYS A 7 17.86 -3.55 27.09
N ARG A 8 18.23 -2.27 26.85
CA ARG A 8 18.35 -1.67 25.51
C ARG A 8 19.55 -2.20 24.73
N LEU A 9 20.70 -2.41 25.40
CA LEU A 9 21.89 -3.05 24.82
C LEU A 9 21.62 -4.50 24.41
N HIS A 10 20.89 -5.26 25.24
CA HIS A 10 20.57 -6.65 24.95
C HIS A 10 19.62 -6.83 23.76
N ASN A 11 18.66 -5.94 23.58
CA ASN A 11 17.77 -5.95 22.41
C ASN A 11 18.42 -5.44 21.11
N GLY A 12 19.54 -4.75 21.18
CA GLY A 12 20.30 -4.24 20.02
C GLY A 12 21.38 -5.19 19.50
N MET A 13 21.62 -6.34 20.17
CA MET A 13 22.60 -7.33 19.74
C MET A 13 21.95 -8.48 18.96
N LYS A 14 21.31 -8.17 17.82
CA LYS A 14 20.88 -9.20 16.88
C LYS A 14 22.06 -9.57 15.99
N PHE A 15 22.57 -10.78 16.14
CA PHE A 15 23.55 -11.34 15.23
C PHE A 15 22.88 -11.73 13.92
N SER A 16 23.38 -11.19 12.80
CA SER A 16 22.92 -11.50 11.46
C SER A 16 24.12 -11.84 10.56
N TRP A 17 24.12 -12.98 9.92
CA TRP A 17 25.16 -13.38 8.98
C TRP A 17 25.30 -12.40 7.82
N ARG A 18 24.18 -11.81 7.38
CA ARG A 18 24.15 -10.79 6.34
C ARG A 18 24.90 -9.53 6.77
N ASP A 19 24.62 -9.03 7.98
CA ASP A 19 25.23 -7.81 8.49
C ASP A 19 26.70 -8.02 8.82
N THR A 20 27.09 -9.23 9.27
CA THR A 20 28.49 -9.63 9.43
C THR A 20 29.21 -9.59 8.08
N GLY A 21 28.63 -10.21 7.03
CA GLY A 21 29.21 -10.21 5.69
C GLY A 21 29.38 -8.81 5.12
N MET A 22 28.36 -7.96 5.28
CA MET A 22 28.39 -6.54 4.86
C MET A 22 29.49 -5.75 5.58
N THR A 23 29.61 -5.92 6.90
CA THR A 23 30.65 -5.24 7.70
C THR A 23 32.04 -5.63 7.25
N VAL A 24 32.28 -6.94 7.08
CA VAL A 24 33.58 -7.44 6.61
C VAL A 24 33.90 -6.93 5.20
N LEU A 25 32.92 -6.94 4.29
CA LEU A 25 33.09 -6.45 2.92
C LEU A 25 33.46 -4.95 2.91
N ILE A 26 32.75 -4.11 3.68
CA ILE A 26 33.02 -2.67 3.76
C ILE A 26 34.41 -2.40 4.31
N LEU A 27 34.82 -3.12 5.37
CA LEU A 27 36.16 -2.96 5.94
C LEU A 27 37.26 -3.43 4.98
N LEU A 28 37.08 -4.52 4.24
CA LEU A 28 38.01 -4.98 3.20
C LEU A 28 38.13 -3.98 2.05
N CYS A 29 37.01 -3.39 1.61
CA CYS A 29 37.02 -2.33 0.62
C CYS A 29 37.78 -1.09 1.12
N ALA A 30 37.61 -0.73 2.39
CA ALA A 30 38.35 0.39 3.00
C ALA A 30 39.87 0.12 3.05
N VAL A 31 40.28 -1.10 3.39
CA VAL A 31 41.68 -1.51 3.34
C VAL A 31 42.23 -1.40 1.92
N GLY A 32 41.54 -1.99 0.94
CA GLY A 32 41.96 -1.98 -0.46
C GLY A 32 42.07 -0.56 -1.02
N LEU A 33 41.05 0.29 -0.75
CA LEU A 33 41.06 1.69 -1.17
C LEU A 33 42.21 2.48 -0.51
N SER A 34 42.49 2.23 0.77
CA SER A 34 43.60 2.85 1.47
C SER A 34 44.96 2.49 0.87
N PHE A 35 45.17 1.21 0.49
CA PHE A 35 46.38 0.78 -0.21
C PHE A 35 46.55 1.41 -1.60
N ILE A 36 45.48 1.56 -2.35
CA ILE A 36 45.49 2.20 -3.67
C ILE A 36 45.85 3.67 -3.54
N LEU A 37 45.29 4.39 -2.58
CA LEU A 37 45.53 5.81 -2.37
C LEU A 37 46.89 6.09 -1.72
N GLU A 38 47.48 5.11 -1.01
CA GLU A 38 48.83 5.19 -0.46
C GLU A 38 49.89 5.46 -1.53
N THR A 39 49.64 4.98 -2.77
CA THR A 39 50.53 5.23 -3.92
C THR A 39 50.63 6.73 -4.26
N TYR A 40 49.64 7.54 -3.87
CA TYR A 40 49.54 8.96 -4.17
C TYR A 40 49.82 9.86 -2.96
N ASP A 41 49.81 9.34 -1.72
CA ASP A 41 49.99 10.11 -0.49
C ASP A 41 51.23 9.63 0.29
N THR A 42 52.29 10.44 0.27
CA THR A 42 53.51 10.17 1.01
C THR A 42 53.33 10.24 2.54
N ASN A 43 52.28 10.87 3.03
CA ASN A 43 52.04 11.07 4.48
C ASN A 43 50.98 10.05 5.07
N ARG A 44 50.40 9.20 4.25
CA ARG A 44 49.41 8.17 4.67
C ARG A 44 48.23 8.70 5.50
N SER A 45 47.88 9.99 5.31
CA SER A 45 46.86 10.66 6.10
C SER A 45 45.43 10.25 5.72
N PHE A 46 45.23 9.73 4.51
CA PHE A 46 43.91 9.39 3.98
C PHE A 46 43.30 8.11 4.60
N ALA A 47 44.12 7.18 5.09
CA ALA A 47 43.63 5.95 5.69
C ALA A 47 42.62 6.20 6.83
N SER A 48 42.91 7.12 7.73
CA SER A 48 42.00 7.43 8.84
C SER A 48 40.66 7.96 8.36
N MET A 49 40.61 8.79 7.32
CA MET A 49 39.39 9.34 6.73
C MET A 49 38.54 8.23 6.06
N ILE A 50 39.18 7.32 5.33
CA ILE A 50 38.50 6.19 4.65
C ILE A 50 37.87 5.28 5.67
N PHE A 51 38.58 4.98 6.77
CA PHE A 51 38.00 4.12 7.82
C PHE A 51 36.87 4.79 8.61
N VAL A 52 36.90 6.11 8.81
CA VAL A 52 35.74 6.86 9.35
C VAL A 52 34.53 6.73 8.43
N LEU A 53 34.76 6.88 7.11
CA LEU A 53 33.69 6.69 6.12
C LEU A 53 33.16 5.24 6.11
N ALA A 54 34.06 4.25 6.24
CA ALA A 54 33.66 2.84 6.32
C ALA A 54 32.77 2.55 7.54
N VAL A 55 33.13 3.08 8.71
CA VAL A 55 32.30 2.96 9.93
C VAL A 55 30.93 3.61 9.73
N PHE A 56 30.89 4.80 9.09
CA PHE A 56 29.62 5.44 8.75
C PHE A 56 28.77 4.58 7.81
N MET A 57 29.38 3.95 6.80
CA MET A 57 28.69 3.04 5.86
C MET A 57 28.14 1.81 6.59
N VAL A 58 28.91 1.21 7.51
CA VAL A 58 28.43 0.08 8.34
C VAL A 58 27.21 0.54 9.15
N ALA A 59 27.29 1.67 9.86
CA ALA A 59 26.19 2.20 10.66
C ALA A 59 24.89 2.43 9.84
N ARG A 60 25.03 2.76 8.55
CA ARG A 60 23.90 2.97 7.65
C ARG A 60 23.28 1.64 7.16
N THR A 61 24.10 0.61 6.92
CA THR A 61 23.69 -0.63 6.23
C THR A 61 23.30 -1.76 7.16
N THR A 62 23.80 -1.75 8.42
CA THR A 62 23.54 -2.77 9.43
C THR A 62 22.45 -2.37 10.40
N GLU A 63 21.87 -3.36 11.10
CA GLU A 63 20.86 -3.12 12.13
C GLU A 63 21.47 -3.26 13.53
N GLY A 64 21.36 -2.18 14.34
CA GLY A 64 21.77 -2.16 15.73
C GLY A 64 23.20 -1.62 15.95
N TYR A 65 23.53 -1.37 17.23
CA TYR A 65 24.81 -0.76 17.63
C TYR A 65 26.00 -1.72 17.63
N PHE A 66 25.76 -3.03 17.60
CA PHE A 66 26.82 -4.03 17.77
C PHE A 66 27.87 -3.96 16.64
N TYR A 67 27.40 -3.96 15.40
CA TYR A 67 28.30 -3.92 14.23
C TYR A 67 29.04 -2.61 14.10
N ASP A 68 28.42 -1.49 14.52
CA ASP A 68 29.03 -0.18 14.51
C ASP A 68 30.22 -0.10 15.47
N ILE A 69 30.05 -0.62 16.69
CA ILE A 69 31.11 -0.67 17.70
C ILE A 69 32.24 -1.60 17.24
N VAL A 70 31.90 -2.79 16.75
CA VAL A 70 32.88 -3.76 16.25
C VAL A 70 33.66 -3.15 15.07
N ALA A 71 32.97 -2.57 14.10
CA ALA A 71 33.59 -1.91 12.93
C ALA A 71 34.51 -0.78 13.36
N SER A 72 34.13 0.03 14.35
CA SER A 72 34.93 1.12 14.88
C SER A 72 36.23 0.60 15.53
N VAL A 73 36.12 -0.41 16.40
CA VAL A 73 37.30 -1.00 17.06
C VAL A 73 38.21 -1.67 16.00
N CYS A 74 37.66 -2.44 15.08
CA CYS A 74 38.43 -3.04 14.00
C CYS A 74 39.11 -2.00 13.11
N SER A 75 38.42 -0.91 12.78
CA SER A 75 38.97 0.19 11.98
C SER A 75 40.19 0.82 12.67
N VAL A 76 40.09 1.10 13.97
CA VAL A 76 41.21 1.64 14.76
C VAL A 76 42.39 0.66 14.74
N LEU A 77 42.18 -0.62 14.97
CA LEU A 77 43.24 -1.63 14.99
C LEU A 77 43.87 -1.79 13.60
N LEU A 78 43.08 -1.79 12.54
CA LEU A 78 43.57 -1.91 11.17
C LEU A 78 44.40 -0.70 10.75
N VAL A 79 43.96 0.53 11.06
CA VAL A 79 44.72 1.74 10.79
C VAL A 79 46.04 1.73 11.55
N ASN A 80 46.01 1.36 12.85
CA ASN A 80 47.24 1.27 13.65
C ASN A 80 48.23 0.25 13.08
N TYR A 81 47.79 -0.94 12.75
CA TYR A 81 48.66 -2.03 12.31
C TYR A 81 49.17 -1.88 10.89
N LEU A 82 48.32 -1.45 9.93
CA LEU A 82 48.65 -1.43 8.51
C LEU A 82 49.23 -0.10 8.04
N PHE A 83 48.76 1.04 8.58
CA PHE A 83 49.02 2.36 8.02
C PHE A 83 49.85 3.26 8.93
N THR A 84 50.30 2.75 10.08
CA THR A 84 51.11 3.56 10.99
C THR A 84 52.51 3.00 11.23
N TYR A 85 53.50 3.91 11.33
CA TYR A 85 54.86 3.51 11.61
C TYR A 85 55.07 3.15 13.09
N PRO A 86 55.79 2.07 13.44
CA PRO A 86 56.35 1.05 12.54
C PRO A 86 55.25 0.13 11.99
N TYR A 87 55.26 -0.07 10.67
CA TYR A 87 54.22 -0.88 9.95
C TYR A 87 54.23 -2.32 10.42
N TYR A 88 53.06 -2.96 10.43
CA TYR A 88 52.85 -4.34 10.83
C TYR A 88 53.19 -4.62 12.32
N ALA A 89 53.19 -3.55 13.13
CA ALA A 89 53.36 -3.62 14.58
C ALA A 89 52.36 -2.68 15.28
N PHE A 90 51.79 -3.12 16.40
CA PHE A 90 50.95 -2.23 17.19
C PHE A 90 51.80 -1.24 17.97
N ASN A 91 51.59 0.05 17.73
CA ASN A 91 52.26 1.12 18.44
C ASN A 91 51.24 2.12 19.00
N PHE A 92 51.10 2.15 20.31
CA PHE A 92 50.21 3.05 21.04
C PHE A 92 50.94 4.22 21.70
N THR A 93 52.25 4.33 21.50
CA THR A 93 53.09 5.35 22.17
C THR A 93 53.21 6.65 21.40
N ILE A 94 52.74 6.72 20.16
CA ILE A 94 52.79 7.95 19.34
C ILE A 94 51.74 8.94 19.86
N SER A 95 52.17 10.16 20.15
CA SER A 95 51.40 11.23 20.82
C SER A 95 50.05 11.60 20.17
N GLY A 96 49.82 11.28 18.88
CA GLY A 96 48.55 11.54 18.18
C GLY A 96 47.51 10.42 18.24
N TYR A 97 47.90 9.22 18.60
CA TYR A 97 47.02 8.02 18.57
C TYR A 97 45.83 8.07 19.52
N PRO A 98 45.99 8.45 20.79
CA PRO A 98 44.86 8.53 21.69
C PRO A 98 43.75 9.47 21.18
N VAL A 99 44.15 10.57 20.53
CA VAL A 99 43.22 11.55 19.95
C VAL A 99 42.50 10.94 18.74
N ALA A 100 43.21 10.22 17.84
CA ALA A 100 42.61 9.56 16.69
C ALA A 100 41.63 8.47 17.12
N ILE A 101 41.99 7.64 18.10
CA ILE A 101 41.09 6.60 18.67
C ILE A 101 39.85 7.25 19.28
N MET A 102 40.01 8.26 20.10
CA MET A 102 38.89 8.97 20.73
C MET A 102 37.98 9.63 19.71
N SER A 103 38.54 10.25 18.66
CA SER A 103 37.76 10.87 17.59
C SER A 103 36.96 9.82 16.78
N MET A 104 37.56 8.68 16.41
CA MET A 104 36.88 7.61 15.72
C MET A 104 35.76 7.00 16.55
N LEU A 105 35.98 6.73 17.83
CA LEU A 105 34.97 6.24 18.76
C LEU A 105 33.81 7.25 18.92
N LEU A 106 34.16 8.54 19.09
CA LEU A 106 33.17 9.61 19.23
C LEU A 106 32.29 9.71 17.98
N VAL A 107 32.87 9.69 16.78
CA VAL A 107 32.17 9.71 15.50
C VAL A 107 31.29 8.47 15.36
N SER A 108 31.81 7.30 15.70
CA SER A 108 31.05 6.05 15.65
C SER A 108 29.81 6.08 16.56
N ILE A 109 29.99 6.47 17.83
CA ILE A 109 28.89 6.54 18.81
C ILE A 109 27.85 7.58 18.41
N THR A 110 28.28 8.75 17.96
CA THR A 110 27.35 9.82 17.54
C THR A 110 26.59 9.45 16.29
N THR A 111 27.27 8.88 15.29
CA THR A 111 26.64 8.44 14.02
C THR A 111 25.65 7.31 14.27
N SER A 112 26.04 6.31 15.03
CA SER A 112 25.16 5.19 15.40
C SER A 112 23.93 5.69 16.19
N GLY A 113 24.13 6.61 17.13
CA GLY A 113 23.04 7.24 17.89
C GLY A 113 22.06 8.00 16.99
N LEU A 114 22.56 8.83 16.09
CA LEU A 114 21.74 9.62 15.16
C LEU A 114 21.00 8.73 14.17
N THR A 115 21.66 7.71 13.60
CA THR A 115 21.04 6.77 12.66
C THR A 115 19.93 5.97 13.32
N SER A 116 20.16 5.46 14.52
CA SER A 116 19.15 4.74 15.30
C SER A 116 17.97 5.63 15.68
N GLN A 117 18.21 6.87 16.06
CA GLN A 117 17.16 7.84 16.35
C GLN A 117 16.35 8.18 15.10
N ALA A 118 17.00 8.36 13.94
CA ALA A 118 16.35 8.63 12.67
C ALA A 118 15.44 7.44 12.23
N LYS A 119 15.95 6.19 12.28
CA LYS A 119 15.18 4.99 11.99
C LYS A 119 13.93 4.90 12.89
N ARG A 120 14.12 5.05 14.20
CA ARG A 120 13.00 5.01 15.15
C ARG A 120 11.98 6.13 14.95
N SER A 121 12.44 7.33 14.64
CA SER A 121 11.56 8.46 14.32
C SER A 121 10.74 8.19 13.06
N MET A 122 11.34 7.53 12.06
CA MET A 122 10.64 7.12 10.84
C MET A 122 9.59 6.04 11.10
N GLU A 123 9.91 5.02 11.87
CA GLU A 123 8.96 3.96 12.28
C GLU A 123 7.75 4.55 13.02
N VAL A 124 8.00 5.43 14.01
CA VAL A 124 6.90 6.10 14.76
C VAL A 124 6.05 6.98 13.85
N ARG A 125 6.67 7.68 12.87
CA ARG A 125 5.90 8.48 11.91
C ARG A 125 5.01 7.61 11.02
N VAL A 126 5.56 6.53 10.47
CA VAL A 126 4.80 5.58 9.64
C VAL A 126 3.62 4.99 10.44
N GLU A 127 3.85 4.60 11.69
CA GLU A 127 2.80 4.07 12.56
C GLU A 127 1.73 5.14 12.88
N ALA A 128 2.15 6.39 13.16
CA ALA A 128 1.23 7.49 13.41
C ALA A 128 0.40 7.87 12.17
N GLU A 129 0.99 7.84 10.97
CA GLU A 129 0.26 8.07 9.71
C GLU A 129 -0.77 6.97 9.44
N ARG A 130 -0.43 5.71 9.72
CA ARG A 130 -1.35 4.58 9.63
C ARG A 130 -2.54 4.71 10.57
N GLU A 131 -2.27 5.02 11.85
CA GLU A 131 -3.32 5.21 12.85
C GLU A 131 -4.22 6.39 12.49
N LYS A 132 -3.66 7.48 11.97
CA LYS A 132 -4.41 8.62 11.46
C LYS A 132 -5.32 8.22 10.28
N THR A 133 -4.79 7.45 9.33
CA THR A 133 -5.56 6.96 8.18
C THR A 133 -6.71 6.06 8.64
N ARG A 134 -6.43 5.11 9.56
CA ARG A 134 -7.44 4.24 10.15
C ARG A 134 -8.53 5.02 10.89
N SER A 135 -8.14 6.02 11.69
CA SER A 135 -9.08 6.87 12.41
C SER A 135 -9.96 7.70 11.46
N ASN A 136 -9.38 8.24 10.39
CA ASN A 136 -10.12 8.98 9.38
C ASN A 136 -11.13 8.08 8.64
N LEU A 137 -10.72 6.85 8.28
CA LEU A 137 -11.60 5.84 7.68
C LEU A 137 -12.77 5.51 8.60
N LEU A 138 -12.51 5.22 9.89
CA LEU A 138 -13.57 4.91 10.84
C LEU A 138 -14.55 6.08 11.04
N ARG A 139 -14.04 7.32 11.03
CA ARG A 139 -14.88 8.52 11.12
C ARG A 139 -15.76 8.70 9.88
N ALA A 140 -15.19 8.54 8.67
CA ALA A 140 -15.93 8.61 7.42
C ALA A 140 -17.01 7.52 7.36
N VAL A 141 -16.64 6.27 7.65
CA VAL A 141 -17.58 5.14 7.75
C VAL A 141 -18.73 5.42 8.71
N SER A 142 -18.41 5.91 9.92
CA SER A 142 -19.44 6.21 10.94
C SER A 142 -20.41 7.30 10.50
N HIS A 143 -19.89 8.34 9.83
CA HIS A 143 -20.72 9.41 9.29
C HIS A 143 -21.68 8.89 8.23
N ASP A 144 -21.19 8.08 7.34
CA ASP A 144 -21.92 7.64 6.16
C ASP A 144 -22.87 6.47 6.43
N LEU A 145 -22.61 5.66 7.47
CA LEU A 145 -23.59 4.72 8.01
C LEU A 145 -24.78 5.44 8.68
N ARG A 146 -24.54 6.60 9.31
CA ARG A 146 -25.59 7.33 10.01
C ARG A 146 -26.68 7.86 9.07
N THR A 147 -26.30 8.31 7.87
CA THR A 147 -27.24 8.92 6.92
C THR A 147 -28.34 7.94 6.48
N PRO A 148 -28.05 6.74 5.94
CA PRO A 148 -29.08 5.77 5.57
C PRO A 148 -29.84 5.23 6.78
N LEU A 149 -29.16 5.03 7.92
CA LEU A 149 -29.88 4.64 9.16
C LEU A 149 -30.91 5.69 9.58
N THR A 150 -30.58 6.97 9.45
CA THR A 150 -31.52 8.06 9.72
C THR A 150 -32.66 8.07 8.68
N GLY A 151 -32.37 7.77 7.41
CA GLY A 151 -33.37 7.62 6.35
C GLY A 151 -34.35 6.48 6.65
N ILE A 152 -33.83 5.29 6.96
CA ILE A 152 -34.64 4.12 7.34
C ILE A 152 -35.52 4.45 8.56
N LEU A 153 -34.93 5.05 9.60
CA LEU A 153 -35.68 5.43 10.81
C LEU A 153 -36.75 6.44 10.49
N GLY A 154 -36.45 7.48 9.71
CA GLY A 154 -37.43 8.52 9.32
C GLY A 154 -38.57 7.95 8.49
N ALA A 155 -38.27 7.13 7.46
CA ALA A 155 -39.29 6.52 6.63
C ALA A 155 -40.16 5.52 7.42
N SER A 156 -39.58 4.71 8.30
CA SER A 156 -40.35 3.82 9.17
C SER A 156 -41.21 4.56 10.17
N SER A 157 -40.72 5.64 10.78
CA SER A 157 -41.51 6.49 11.69
C SER A 157 -42.67 7.16 10.96
N ALA A 158 -42.43 7.69 9.75
CA ALA A 158 -43.48 8.30 8.93
C ALA A 158 -44.61 7.32 8.60
N ILE A 159 -44.29 6.05 8.31
CA ILE A 159 -45.26 4.99 8.07
C ILE A 159 -46.08 4.70 9.36
N LEU A 160 -45.39 4.56 10.51
CA LEU A 160 -46.00 4.22 11.78
C LEU A 160 -46.93 5.33 12.34
N GLU A 161 -46.51 6.58 12.19
CA GLU A 161 -47.24 7.74 12.72
C GLU A 161 -48.44 8.15 11.85
N ASN A 162 -48.44 7.80 10.55
CA ASN A 162 -49.46 8.20 9.59
C ASN A 162 -50.16 6.99 8.92
N ASP A 163 -50.22 5.84 9.57
CA ASP A 163 -50.74 4.56 8.98
C ASP A 163 -52.15 4.71 8.40
N ASP A 164 -53.01 5.51 9.03
CA ASP A 164 -54.40 5.76 8.59
C ASP A 164 -54.51 6.85 7.52
N THR A 165 -53.50 7.69 7.31
CA THR A 165 -53.60 8.90 6.46
C THR A 165 -52.68 8.84 5.24
N ILE A 166 -51.66 8.02 5.27
CA ILE A 166 -50.69 7.90 4.18
C ILE A 166 -51.28 7.18 2.94
N SER A 167 -51.03 7.71 1.75
CA SER A 167 -51.46 7.07 0.53
C SER A 167 -50.71 5.76 0.32
N LYS A 168 -51.32 4.82 -0.43
CA LYS A 168 -50.69 3.54 -0.76
C LYS A 168 -49.39 3.77 -1.57
N GLU A 169 -49.41 4.76 -2.45
CA GLU A 169 -48.28 5.11 -3.29
C GLU A 169 -47.12 5.66 -2.43
N ASP A 170 -47.39 6.61 -1.52
CA ASP A 170 -46.35 7.15 -0.63
C ASP A 170 -45.80 6.09 0.32
N ARG A 171 -46.65 5.20 0.85
CA ARG A 171 -46.22 4.07 1.67
C ARG A 171 -45.29 3.13 0.92
N LEU A 172 -45.61 2.80 -0.34
CA LEU A 172 -44.69 1.98 -1.19
C LEU A 172 -43.39 2.69 -1.48
N GLY A 173 -43.42 4.02 -1.71
CA GLY A 173 -42.20 4.81 -1.90
C GLY A 173 -41.31 4.76 -0.67
N LEU A 174 -41.85 5.01 0.53
CA LEU A 174 -41.08 4.90 1.78
C LEU A 174 -40.54 3.52 2.07
N LEU A 175 -41.29 2.44 1.74
CA LEU A 175 -40.81 1.08 1.87
C LEU A 175 -39.67 0.78 0.88
N GLN A 176 -39.73 1.34 -0.33
CA GLN A 176 -38.66 1.24 -1.31
C GLN A 176 -37.41 1.95 -0.82
N ASP A 177 -37.52 3.17 -0.29
CA ASP A 177 -36.40 3.92 0.29
C ASP A 177 -35.72 3.14 1.44
N ILE A 178 -36.51 2.53 2.34
CA ILE A 178 -36.01 1.67 3.41
C ILE A 178 -35.22 0.48 2.84
N ASN A 179 -35.76 -0.18 1.82
CA ASN A 179 -35.10 -1.33 1.19
C ASN A 179 -33.78 -0.94 0.53
N ASP A 180 -33.77 0.18 -0.19
CA ASP A 180 -32.60 0.66 -0.91
C ASP A 180 -31.48 1.10 0.07
N ASP A 181 -31.85 1.81 1.15
CA ASP A 181 -30.91 2.17 2.21
C ASP A 181 -30.34 0.95 2.95
N ALA A 182 -31.18 -0.06 3.23
CA ALA A 182 -30.74 -1.31 3.85
C ALA A 182 -29.77 -2.10 2.95
N GLN A 183 -30.08 -2.23 1.66
CA GLN A 183 -29.20 -2.88 0.70
C GLN A 183 -27.86 -2.13 0.57
N TRP A 184 -27.89 -0.82 0.57
CA TRP A 184 -26.68 -0.02 0.56
C TRP A 184 -25.79 -0.26 1.79
N LEU A 185 -26.40 -0.34 2.99
CA LEU A 185 -25.69 -0.64 4.24
C LEU A 185 -25.02 -2.01 4.19
N ILE A 186 -25.72 -3.03 3.66
CA ILE A 186 -25.16 -4.38 3.51
C ILE A 186 -23.91 -4.33 2.63
N ARG A 187 -23.98 -3.71 1.45
CA ARG A 187 -22.82 -3.57 0.55
C ARG A 187 -21.65 -2.83 1.20
N MET A 188 -21.95 -1.80 1.99
CA MET A 188 -20.94 -1.04 2.69
C MET A 188 -20.19 -1.87 3.74
N VAL A 189 -20.94 -2.67 4.52
CA VAL A 189 -20.32 -3.57 5.52
C VAL A 189 -19.48 -4.66 4.83
N GLU A 190 -19.94 -5.24 3.74
CA GLU A 190 -19.18 -6.22 2.95
C GLU A 190 -17.87 -5.62 2.41
N ASN A 191 -17.92 -4.39 1.89
CA ASN A 191 -16.75 -3.66 1.42
C ASN A 191 -15.74 -3.40 2.56
N LEU A 192 -16.21 -3.00 3.74
CA LEU A 192 -15.38 -2.76 4.91
C LEU A 192 -14.71 -4.04 5.42
N LEU A 193 -15.46 -5.15 5.48
CA LEU A 193 -14.92 -6.46 5.85
C LEU A 193 -13.85 -6.94 4.85
N THR A 194 -14.04 -6.64 3.58
CA THR A 194 -13.07 -6.98 2.53
C THR A 194 -11.75 -6.21 2.73
N ILE A 195 -11.81 -4.90 2.99
CA ILE A 195 -10.61 -4.09 3.28
C ILE A 195 -9.88 -4.63 4.51
N THR A 196 -10.60 -4.95 5.59
CA THR A 196 -9.98 -5.44 6.83
C THR A 196 -9.35 -6.82 6.71
N ARG A 197 -9.86 -7.67 5.81
CA ARG A 197 -9.29 -9.01 5.53
C ARG A 197 -8.03 -8.95 4.67
N ILE A 198 -7.93 -7.96 3.79
CA ILE A 198 -6.84 -7.80 2.83
C ILE A 198 -5.71 -6.93 3.39
N ASP A 199 -5.82 -6.40 4.62
CA ASP A 199 -4.77 -5.57 5.22
C ASP A 199 -3.42 -6.31 5.17
N GLU A 200 -2.47 -5.76 4.38
CA GLU A 200 -1.18 -6.36 4.02
C GLU A 200 -0.32 -6.75 5.24
N GLN A 201 -0.64 -6.24 6.43
CA GLN A 201 0.13 -6.50 7.65
C GLN A 201 -0.24 -7.77 8.37
N SER A 202 -1.43 -8.32 8.15
CA SER A 202 -1.84 -9.58 8.77
C SER A 202 -1.25 -10.82 8.08
N GLY A 203 -0.46 -10.65 7.00
CA GLY A 203 0.10 -11.77 6.24
C GLY A 203 -0.96 -12.66 5.56
N ALA A 204 -2.21 -12.23 5.56
CA ALA A 204 -3.29 -12.91 4.88
C ALA A 204 -3.11 -12.72 3.36
N ARG A 205 -2.37 -13.63 2.74
CA ARG A 205 -2.30 -13.73 1.28
C ARG A 205 -3.69 -14.11 0.78
N VAL A 206 -4.16 -13.38 -0.24
CA VAL A 206 -5.35 -13.79 -1.00
C VAL A 206 -5.11 -15.21 -1.49
N ALA A 207 -6.06 -16.11 -1.23
CA ALA A 207 -5.96 -17.49 -1.66
C ALA A 207 -6.27 -17.60 -3.16
N LYS A 208 -5.26 -17.33 -3.99
CA LYS A 208 -5.39 -17.42 -5.44
C LYS A 208 -5.48 -18.87 -5.90
N LYS A 209 -6.41 -19.13 -6.78
CA LYS A 209 -6.52 -20.39 -7.52
C LYS A 209 -6.59 -20.08 -9.01
N PRO A 210 -6.09 -20.97 -9.88
CA PRO A 210 -6.35 -20.84 -11.31
C PRO A 210 -7.84 -20.95 -11.59
N GLU A 211 -8.47 -19.85 -11.97
CA GLU A 211 -9.91 -19.75 -12.25
C GLU A 211 -10.11 -19.29 -13.70
N ALA A 212 -11.15 -19.78 -14.37
CA ALA A 212 -11.48 -19.34 -15.72
C ALA A 212 -12.10 -17.93 -15.66
N GLY A 213 -11.43 -16.95 -16.25
CA GLY A 213 -11.88 -15.56 -16.23
C GLY A 213 -13.23 -15.35 -16.85
N GLU A 214 -13.57 -16.13 -17.90
CA GLU A 214 -14.85 -16.13 -18.59
C GLU A 214 -15.99 -16.56 -17.68
N GLU A 215 -15.80 -17.61 -16.87
CA GLU A 215 -16.83 -18.12 -15.95
C GLU A 215 -17.16 -17.09 -14.87
N ILE A 216 -16.13 -16.43 -14.33
CA ILE A 216 -16.29 -15.35 -13.34
C ILE A 216 -17.07 -14.18 -13.96
N LEU A 217 -16.72 -13.79 -15.20
CA LEU A 217 -17.40 -12.74 -15.92
C LEU A 217 -18.87 -13.08 -16.17
N GLU A 218 -19.15 -14.27 -16.68
CA GLU A 218 -20.53 -14.73 -16.94
C GLU A 218 -21.36 -14.79 -15.66
N ALA A 219 -20.83 -15.35 -14.58
CA ALA A 219 -21.51 -15.40 -13.28
C ALA A 219 -21.84 -14.00 -12.75
N THR A 220 -20.89 -13.04 -12.91
CA THR A 220 -21.11 -11.64 -12.53
C THR A 220 -22.23 -11.00 -13.35
N ILE A 221 -22.20 -11.16 -14.66
CA ILE A 221 -23.20 -10.58 -15.56
C ILE A 221 -24.57 -11.20 -15.33
N ALA A 222 -24.65 -12.51 -15.10
CA ALA A 222 -25.90 -13.18 -14.78
C ALA A 222 -26.52 -12.65 -13.48
N LYS A 223 -25.70 -12.39 -12.46
CA LYS A 223 -26.13 -11.78 -11.20
C LYS A 223 -26.58 -10.32 -11.41
N PHE A 224 -25.84 -9.54 -12.17
CA PHE A 224 -26.14 -8.14 -12.45
C PHE A 224 -27.46 -7.99 -13.24
N ARG A 225 -27.70 -8.82 -14.28
CA ARG A 225 -28.93 -8.80 -15.07
C ARG A 225 -30.20 -9.07 -14.25
N LYS A 226 -30.10 -9.85 -13.17
CA LYS A 226 -31.23 -10.06 -12.26
C LYS A 226 -31.60 -8.81 -11.49
N GLN A 227 -30.62 -7.93 -11.19
CA GLN A 227 -30.83 -6.70 -10.44
C GLN A 227 -31.17 -5.53 -11.36
N GLN A 228 -30.63 -5.54 -12.59
CA GLN A 228 -30.73 -4.46 -13.58
C GLN A 228 -31.10 -5.03 -14.96
N PRO A 229 -32.36 -5.50 -15.15
CA PRO A 229 -32.78 -6.21 -16.36
C PRO A 229 -32.80 -5.33 -17.61
N ASP A 230 -32.96 -4.02 -17.45
CA ASP A 230 -33.13 -3.06 -18.57
C ASP A 230 -31.82 -2.62 -19.21
N TRP A 231 -30.66 -2.94 -18.56
CA TRP A 231 -29.36 -2.53 -19.06
C TRP A 231 -28.87 -3.38 -20.23
N LYS A 232 -28.42 -2.71 -21.29
CA LYS A 232 -27.80 -3.36 -22.46
C LYS A 232 -26.33 -3.64 -22.18
N ILE A 233 -25.99 -4.91 -21.98
CA ILE A 233 -24.63 -5.36 -21.73
C ILE A 233 -24.13 -6.12 -22.95
N ILE A 234 -23.05 -5.64 -23.55
CA ILE A 234 -22.31 -6.28 -24.65
C ILE A 234 -21.07 -6.93 -24.04
N VAL A 235 -20.96 -8.25 -24.18
CA VAL A 235 -19.88 -9.06 -23.60
C VAL A 235 -18.97 -9.52 -24.72
N GLN A 236 -17.66 -9.41 -24.51
CA GLN A 236 -16.65 -9.94 -25.40
C GLN A 236 -15.61 -10.70 -24.58
N VAL A 237 -15.43 -11.96 -24.88
CA VAL A 237 -14.46 -12.87 -24.24
C VAL A 237 -13.55 -13.46 -25.32
N PRO A 238 -12.34 -13.91 -24.97
CA PRO A 238 -11.47 -14.60 -25.92
C PRO A 238 -12.03 -15.96 -26.32
N GLU A 239 -11.57 -16.53 -27.44
CA GLU A 239 -12.00 -17.87 -27.90
C GLU A 239 -11.41 -18.97 -27.02
N GLU A 240 -10.22 -18.78 -26.45
CA GLU A 240 -9.55 -19.72 -25.54
C GLU A 240 -9.76 -19.30 -24.09
N PHE A 241 -10.05 -20.28 -23.22
CA PHE A 241 -10.21 -20.06 -21.78
C PHE A 241 -8.94 -19.43 -21.17
N LEU A 242 -9.14 -18.34 -20.46
CA LEU A 242 -8.07 -17.62 -19.80
C LEU A 242 -8.02 -17.96 -18.31
N MET A 243 -7.11 -18.87 -17.95
CA MET A 243 -6.89 -19.25 -16.54
C MET A 243 -6.08 -18.16 -15.84
N ILE A 244 -6.67 -17.55 -14.83
CA ILE A 244 -6.07 -16.42 -14.07
C ILE A 244 -5.97 -16.84 -12.60
N PRO A 245 -4.79 -16.75 -11.96
CA PRO A 245 -4.64 -16.98 -10.52
C PRO A 245 -5.35 -15.89 -9.72
N MET A 246 -6.55 -16.19 -9.19
CA MET A 246 -7.36 -15.22 -8.46
C MET A 246 -8.26 -15.87 -7.40
N ASP A 247 -8.78 -15.04 -6.50
CA ASP A 247 -9.93 -15.36 -5.66
C ASP A 247 -11.21 -14.97 -6.41
N ALA A 248 -11.98 -15.96 -6.84
CA ALA A 248 -13.18 -15.79 -7.65
C ALA A 248 -14.20 -14.82 -7.01
N ILE A 249 -14.39 -14.92 -5.69
CA ILE A 249 -15.37 -14.10 -4.95
C ILE A 249 -14.94 -12.64 -4.94
N LEU A 250 -13.66 -12.37 -4.67
CA LEU A 250 -13.14 -11.02 -4.63
C LEU A 250 -13.13 -10.36 -6.01
N ILE A 251 -12.76 -11.09 -7.07
CA ILE A 251 -12.77 -10.52 -8.42
C ILE A 251 -14.21 -10.33 -8.92
N GLN A 252 -15.14 -11.25 -8.59
CA GLN A 252 -16.57 -11.05 -8.86
C GLN A 252 -17.08 -9.76 -8.17
N GLN A 253 -16.66 -9.47 -6.94
CA GLN A 253 -16.99 -8.23 -6.23
C GLN A 253 -16.43 -6.99 -6.96
N VAL A 254 -15.18 -7.05 -7.45
CA VAL A 254 -14.60 -5.96 -8.26
C VAL A 254 -15.45 -5.69 -9.49
N LEU A 255 -15.76 -6.71 -10.27
CA LEU A 255 -16.53 -6.57 -11.50
C LEU A 255 -17.96 -6.05 -11.20
N MET A 256 -18.61 -6.55 -10.16
CA MET A 256 -19.93 -6.06 -9.75
C MET A 256 -19.89 -4.56 -9.38
N ASN A 257 -18.90 -4.14 -8.58
CA ASN A 257 -18.72 -2.72 -8.22
C ASN A 257 -18.52 -1.84 -9.46
N LEU A 258 -17.78 -2.31 -10.47
CA LEU A 258 -17.58 -1.55 -11.70
C LEU A 258 -18.88 -1.42 -12.51
N LEU A 259 -19.66 -2.49 -12.62
CA LEU A 259 -20.96 -2.46 -13.31
C LEU A 259 -21.96 -1.54 -12.60
N GLU A 260 -22.04 -1.62 -11.27
CA GLU A 260 -22.87 -0.72 -10.46
C GLU A 260 -22.42 0.74 -10.58
N ASN A 261 -21.12 0.98 -10.69
CA ASN A 261 -20.57 2.33 -10.89
C ASN A 261 -21.05 2.96 -12.20
N VAL A 262 -21.18 2.18 -13.28
CA VAL A 262 -21.75 2.66 -14.55
C VAL A 262 -23.22 3.04 -14.38
N VAL A 263 -24.02 2.23 -13.68
CA VAL A 263 -25.45 2.52 -13.43
C VAL A 263 -25.64 3.79 -12.65
N GLN A 264 -24.76 4.04 -11.67
CA GLN A 264 -24.93 5.13 -10.71
C GLN A 264 -24.35 6.44 -11.22
N HIS A 265 -23.24 6.39 -11.98
CA HIS A 265 -22.47 7.56 -12.39
C HIS A 265 -22.40 7.79 -13.91
N GLY A 266 -22.71 6.77 -14.69
CA GLY A 266 -22.73 6.89 -16.15
C GLY A 266 -23.92 7.71 -16.66
N THR A 267 -24.04 8.97 -16.24
CA THR A 267 -25.15 9.85 -16.64
C THR A 267 -25.27 9.88 -18.16
N GLY A 268 -26.46 9.55 -18.68
CA GLY A 268 -26.73 9.46 -20.12
C GLY A 268 -26.29 8.15 -20.76
N ALA A 269 -25.69 7.22 -20.02
CA ALA A 269 -25.37 5.89 -20.54
C ALA A 269 -26.62 5.03 -20.73
N ASP A 270 -26.71 4.34 -21.88
CA ASP A 270 -27.76 3.40 -22.20
C ASP A 270 -27.23 1.97 -22.41
N ARG A 271 -25.93 1.81 -22.46
CA ARG A 271 -25.23 0.52 -22.67
C ARG A 271 -23.86 0.49 -22.05
N MET A 272 -23.40 -0.72 -21.79
CA MET A 272 -22.04 -1.00 -21.32
C MET A 272 -21.41 -2.16 -22.09
N TRP A 273 -20.10 -2.11 -22.23
CA TRP A 273 -19.27 -3.18 -22.79
C TRP A 273 -18.43 -3.77 -21.67
N VAL A 274 -18.41 -5.07 -21.60
CA VAL A 274 -17.61 -5.81 -20.62
C VAL A 274 -16.75 -6.79 -21.40
N THR A 275 -15.44 -6.64 -21.28
CA THR A 275 -14.50 -7.46 -22.05
C THR A 275 -13.52 -8.18 -21.14
N LEU A 276 -13.09 -9.36 -21.58
CA LEU A 276 -11.93 -10.07 -21.05
C LEU A 276 -10.99 -10.31 -22.22
N GLN A 277 -9.72 -9.96 -22.06
CA GLN A 277 -8.70 -10.13 -23.10
C GLN A 277 -7.36 -10.52 -22.46
N ARG A 278 -6.52 -11.22 -23.21
CA ARG A 278 -5.14 -11.44 -22.86
C ARG A 278 -4.28 -10.31 -23.42
N GLU A 279 -3.54 -9.63 -22.55
CA GLU A 279 -2.56 -8.62 -22.93
C GLU A 279 -1.18 -8.98 -22.37
N GLY A 280 -0.36 -9.58 -23.21
CA GLY A 280 0.94 -10.13 -22.80
C GLY A 280 0.77 -11.20 -21.71
N ASP A 281 1.37 -10.95 -20.54
CA ASP A 281 1.33 -11.87 -19.39
C ASP A 281 0.18 -11.56 -18.42
N ASN A 282 -0.80 -10.75 -18.84
CA ASN A 282 -1.94 -10.37 -18.00
C ASN A 282 -3.26 -10.76 -18.65
N GLY A 283 -4.22 -11.14 -17.80
CA GLY A 283 -5.64 -11.15 -18.11
C GLY A 283 -6.25 -9.80 -17.76
N VAL A 284 -6.89 -9.14 -18.72
CA VAL A 284 -7.44 -7.79 -18.55
C VAL A 284 -8.95 -7.84 -18.67
N PHE A 285 -9.64 -7.52 -17.57
CA PHE A 285 -11.05 -7.22 -17.59
C PHE A 285 -11.26 -5.73 -17.83
N SER A 286 -12.18 -5.35 -18.72
CA SER A 286 -12.57 -3.95 -18.87
C SER A 286 -14.08 -3.78 -18.80
N VAL A 287 -14.50 -2.69 -18.19
CA VAL A 287 -15.89 -2.23 -18.15
C VAL A 287 -15.92 -0.81 -18.72
N ARG A 288 -16.68 -0.65 -19.79
CA ARG A 288 -16.79 0.61 -20.52
C ARG A 288 -18.25 1.04 -20.62
N ASP A 289 -18.52 2.33 -20.51
CA ASP A 289 -19.85 2.92 -20.75
C ASP A 289 -19.81 3.96 -21.90
N ASN A 290 -20.98 4.44 -22.29
CA ASN A 290 -21.15 5.53 -23.26
C ASN A 290 -21.79 6.78 -22.63
N GLY A 291 -21.59 6.99 -21.34
CA GLY A 291 -22.13 8.12 -20.59
C GLY A 291 -21.29 9.39 -20.70
N CYS A 292 -21.41 10.25 -19.69
CA CYS A 292 -20.68 11.52 -19.65
C CYS A 292 -19.18 11.39 -19.33
N GLY A 293 -18.69 10.20 -18.93
CA GLY A 293 -17.33 9.99 -18.45
C GLY A 293 -17.10 10.52 -17.03
N VAL A 294 -15.83 10.53 -16.63
CA VAL A 294 -15.36 10.98 -15.31
C VAL A 294 -14.76 12.38 -15.42
N ASP A 295 -14.97 13.24 -14.42
CA ASP A 295 -14.31 14.55 -14.36
C ASP A 295 -12.77 14.35 -14.45
N PRO A 296 -12.09 14.98 -15.43
CA PRO A 296 -10.65 14.86 -15.60
C PRO A 296 -9.84 15.21 -14.37
N ALA A 297 -10.34 16.09 -13.49
CA ALA A 297 -9.70 16.44 -12.21
C ALA A 297 -9.73 15.30 -11.19
N LEU A 298 -10.69 14.38 -11.30
CA LEU A 298 -10.87 13.24 -10.40
C LEU A 298 -10.10 11.99 -10.85
N LEU A 299 -9.89 11.80 -12.16
CA LEU A 299 -9.24 10.61 -12.71
C LEU A 299 -7.94 10.22 -11.99
N PRO A 300 -6.99 11.14 -11.68
CA PRO A 300 -5.74 10.77 -11.01
C PRO A 300 -5.92 10.25 -9.58
N ARG A 301 -7.06 10.52 -8.97
CA ARG A 301 -7.35 10.20 -7.56
C ARG A 301 -8.55 9.28 -7.37
N ILE A 302 -9.16 8.80 -8.45
CA ILE A 302 -10.43 8.07 -8.42
C ILE A 302 -10.39 6.78 -7.57
N PHE A 303 -9.20 6.20 -7.40
CA PHE A 303 -8.98 5.01 -6.58
C PHE A 303 -8.55 5.31 -5.14
N GLN A 304 -8.36 6.59 -4.74
CA GLN A 304 -7.81 6.97 -3.43
C GLN A 304 -8.83 7.09 -2.30
N GLY A 305 -10.11 6.84 -2.57
CA GLY A 305 -11.17 6.75 -1.54
C GLY A 305 -11.59 8.05 -0.82
N ASN A 306 -10.98 9.19 -1.12
CA ASN A 306 -11.21 10.47 -0.44
C ASN A 306 -11.86 11.54 -1.34
N LEU A 307 -12.82 11.17 -2.18
CA LEU A 307 -13.41 12.09 -3.17
C LEU A 307 -14.53 13.01 -2.59
N THR A 308 -14.83 12.91 -1.30
CA THR A 308 -16.02 13.56 -0.71
C THR A 308 -15.83 14.99 -0.24
N GLU A 309 -14.61 15.55 -0.20
CA GLU A 309 -14.41 16.87 0.42
C GLU A 309 -14.91 18.08 -0.39
N ASN A 310 -15.26 17.94 -1.68
CA ASN A 310 -15.57 19.12 -2.52
C ASN A 310 -16.77 19.02 -3.47
N TYR A 311 -17.60 17.99 -3.43
CA TYR A 311 -18.73 17.90 -4.35
C TYR A 311 -20.07 18.16 -3.72
N GLY A 312 -20.61 19.34 -4.03
CA GLY A 312 -22.02 19.57 -4.31
C GLY A 312 -22.88 20.05 -3.14
N ARG A 313 -23.20 21.32 -3.19
CA ARG A 313 -24.30 22.01 -2.47
C ARG A 313 -25.68 21.81 -3.13
N ASP A 314 -25.86 20.89 -4.07
CA ASP A 314 -27.14 20.65 -4.73
C ASP A 314 -27.73 19.29 -4.36
N GLY A 315 -29.02 19.36 -4.00
CA GLY A 315 -29.80 18.37 -3.24
C GLY A 315 -30.17 17.04 -3.94
N ASP A 316 -29.62 16.68 -5.09
CA ASP A 316 -29.88 15.39 -5.78
C ASP A 316 -28.65 14.49 -5.69
N ARG A 317 -28.39 13.97 -4.48
CA ARG A 317 -27.20 13.16 -4.19
C ARG A 317 -27.51 11.67 -4.32
N LYS A 318 -27.12 11.11 -5.41
CA LYS A 318 -26.84 9.65 -5.45
C LYS A 318 -25.68 9.38 -4.50
N ARG A 319 -25.97 8.64 -3.41
CA ARG A 319 -25.13 8.34 -2.24
C ARG A 319 -23.99 7.40 -2.60
N ASN A 320 -22.83 7.93 -3.05
CA ASN A 320 -21.66 7.08 -3.25
C ASN A 320 -20.39 7.71 -2.72
N MET A 321 -19.80 7.02 -1.78
CA MET A 321 -18.67 7.39 -0.94
C MET A 321 -17.30 7.21 -1.59
N GLY A 322 -17.19 6.85 -2.87
CA GLY A 322 -15.91 6.53 -3.49
C GLY A 322 -15.20 5.30 -2.88
N ILE A 323 -15.82 4.61 -1.91
CA ILE A 323 -15.25 3.40 -1.29
C ILE A 323 -15.24 2.22 -2.27
N GLY A 324 -16.23 2.09 -3.14
CA GLY A 324 -16.31 0.96 -4.07
C GLY A 324 -15.05 0.82 -4.94
N LEU A 325 -14.59 1.91 -5.55
CA LEU A 325 -13.40 1.90 -6.38
C LEU A 325 -12.10 1.72 -5.58
N SER A 326 -12.00 2.24 -4.36
CA SER A 326 -10.83 2.01 -3.49
C SER A 326 -10.76 0.56 -2.99
N VAL A 327 -11.91 -0.08 -2.73
CA VAL A 327 -11.98 -1.52 -2.45
C VAL A 327 -11.53 -2.33 -3.66
N CYS A 328 -12.03 -2.00 -4.86
CA CYS A 328 -11.59 -2.64 -6.10
C CYS A 328 -10.08 -2.54 -6.27
N TYR A 329 -9.52 -1.35 -6.08
CA TYR A 329 -8.08 -1.12 -6.17
C TYR A 329 -7.30 -1.97 -5.16
N THR A 330 -7.76 -2.05 -3.91
CA THR A 330 -7.13 -2.86 -2.84
C THR A 330 -7.16 -4.35 -3.19
N ILE A 331 -8.30 -4.86 -3.65
CA ILE A 331 -8.44 -6.26 -4.09
C ILE A 331 -7.48 -6.57 -5.24
N VAL A 332 -7.47 -5.74 -6.28
CA VAL A 332 -6.64 -5.94 -7.48
C VAL A 332 -5.16 -5.89 -7.12
N ARG A 333 -4.73 -4.95 -6.27
CA ARG A 333 -3.36 -4.86 -5.76
C ARG A 333 -2.96 -6.09 -4.94
N ALA A 334 -3.85 -6.62 -4.10
CA ALA A 334 -3.61 -7.85 -3.33
C ALA A 334 -3.44 -9.08 -4.25
N HIS A 335 -4.00 -9.04 -5.45
CA HIS A 335 -3.77 -10.04 -6.50
C HIS A 335 -2.48 -9.84 -7.29
N GLY A 336 -1.70 -8.78 -7.03
CA GLY A 336 -0.51 -8.42 -7.80
C GLY A 336 -0.85 -7.70 -9.11
N GLY A 337 -2.10 -7.30 -9.30
CA GLY A 337 -2.59 -6.62 -10.48
C GLY A 337 -2.49 -5.10 -10.44
N SER A 338 -3.05 -4.47 -11.47
CA SER A 338 -3.18 -3.02 -11.58
C SER A 338 -4.57 -2.63 -12.08
N MET A 339 -4.97 -1.39 -11.76
CA MET A 339 -6.26 -0.84 -12.15
C MET A 339 -6.07 0.54 -12.78
N GLN A 340 -6.77 0.79 -13.88
CA GLN A 340 -6.71 2.05 -14.64
C GLN A 340 -8.12 2.53 -14.96
N ALA A 341 -8.26 3.85 -15.11
CA ALA A 341 -9.50 4.48 -15.56
C ALA A 341 -9.16 5.58 -16.56
N GLU A 342 -9.92 5.67 -17.64
CA GLU A 342 -9.77 6.70 -18.67
C GLU A 342 -11.12 7.12 -19.24
N ASN A 343 -11.17 8.36 -19.75
CA ASN A 343 -12.30 8.83 -20.52
C ASN A 343 -12.09 8.51 -22.00
N LEU A 344 -13.17 8.11 -22.67
CA LEU A 344 -13.14 7.72 -24.06
C LEU A 344 -13.35 8.94 -24.99
N PRO A 345 -12.71 9.00 -26.16
CA PRO A 345 -12.82 10.13 -27.10
C PRO A 345 -14.24 10.42 -27.59
N GLY A 346 -15.14 9.42 -27.52
CA GLY A 346 -16.54 9.53 -27.94
C GLY A 346 -17.53 9.77 -26.81
N GLY A 347 -17.06 10.04 -25.60
CA GLY A 347 -17.85 10.06 -24.37
C GLY A 347 -17.85 8.70 -23.67
N GLY A 348 -18.12 8.72 -22.35
CA GLY A 348 -18.05 7.56 -21.46
C GLY A 348 -16.69 7.37 -20.82
N ALA A 349 -16.63 6.39 -19.92
CA ALA A 349 -15.42 5.99 -19.22
C ALA A 349 -15.11 4.50 -19.46
N GLU A 350 -13.83 4.14 -19.32
CA GLU A 350 -13.36 2.77 -19.29
C GLU A 350 -12.58 2.53 -18.01
N PHE A 351 -12.91 1.44 -17.31
CA PHE A 351 -12.19 0.92 -16.16
C PHE A 351 -11.56 -0.41 -16.54
N ARG A 352 -10.24 -0.52 -16.37
CA ARG A 352 -9.46 -1.71 -16.73
C ARG A 352 -8.84 -2.32 -15.49
N VAL A 353 -8.98 -3.63 -15.34
CA VAL A 353 -8.41 -4.45 -14.27
C VAL A 353 -7.48 -5.46 -14.89
N SER A 354 -6.19 -5.35 -14.61
CA SER A 354 -5.15 -6.22 -15.13
C SER A 354 -4.64 -7.15 -14.03
N LEU A 355 -4.71 -8.48 -14.25
CA LEU A 355 -4.25 -9.51 -13.33
C LEU A 355 -3.17 -10.36 -14.00
N PRO A 356 -2.06 -10.71 -13.30
CA PRO A 356 -1.02 -11.55 -13.85
C PRO A 356 -1.53 -12.98 -14.09
N LEU A 357 -1.14 -13.60 -15.22
CA LEU A 357 -1.49 -14.98 -15.59
C LEU A 357 -0.58 -16.00 -14.90
N GLU A 358 0.61 -15.59 -14.48
CA GLU A 358 1.55 -16.41 -13.71
C GLU A 358 1.73 -15.83 -12.31
N GLU A 359 1.82 -16.69 -11.29
CA GLU A 359 2.22 -16.25 -9.96
C GLU A 359 3.71 -15.88 -10.00
N GLU A 360 4.07 -14.64 -9.60
CA GLU A 360 5.45 -14.32 -9.25
C GLU A 360 5.91 -15.28 -8.15
N GLN A 361 6.77 -16.24 -8.50
CA GLN A 361 7.48 -17.06 -7.51
C GLN A 361 8.44 -16.14 -6.74
N LYS A 362 8.03 -15.75 -5.53
CA LYS A 362 8.89 -15.04 -4.55
C LYS A 362 9.47 -15.99 -3.55
#